data_bd1573a2259d2220e375718b62aa00ef
#
_entry.id   bd1573a2259d2220e375718b62aa00ef
#
_cell.length_a   1.000
_cell.length_b   1.000
_cell.length_c   1.000
_cell.angle_alpha   90.00
_cell.angle_beta   90.00
_cell.angle_gamma   90.00
#
_symmetry.space_group_name_H-M   'P 1'
#
loop_
_entity.id
_entity.type
_entity.pdbx_description
1 polymer ?
#
loop_
_entity_poly.entity_id
_entity_poly.type
_entity_poly.pdbx_seq_one_letter_code
_entity_poly.pdbx_strand_id
1 'polypeptide(L)'
;MVDASLEMEGDLQKIGLIAGSGQFPLLFAHAAVQAGLRVVAVGFQGETDTTLEQYVEEFHLLKLGQLNRLIRTFRKAGINRAAMAGAINKTRLYARIRPDWRAVKLLNKLRH
;
A
#
# COMPACT_ATOMS: atom_id res chain seq x y z
N MET A 1 -9.48 -11.17 14.36
CA MET A 1 -10.93 -11.24 14.48
C MET A 1 -11.52 -9.85 14.28
N VAL A 2 -12.60 -9.76 13.56
CA VAL A 2 -13.23 -8.49 13.30
C VAL A 2 -14.33 -8.24 14.32
N ASP A 3 -14.25 -7.09 14.97
CA ASP A 3 -15.30 -6.63 15.86
C ASP A 3 -16.51 -6.26 15.02
N ALA A 4 -17.70 -6.54 15.52
CA ALA A 4 -18.95 -6.18 14.83
C ALA A 4 -19.03 -4.68 14.53
N SER A 5 -18.51 -3.85 15.42
CA SER A 5 -18.49 -2.40 15.21
C SER A 5 -17.61 -2.03 14.02
N LEU A 6 -16.56 -2.79 13.75
CA LEU A 6 -15.69 -2.54 12.61
C LEU A 6 -16.39 -2.91 11.31
N GLU A 7 -17.22 -3.93 11.33
CA GLU A 7 -17.93 -4.36 10.13
C GLU A 7 -18.98 -3.35 9.68
N MET A 8 -19.47 -2.52 10.56
CA MET A 8 -20.45 -1.51 10.20
C MET A 8 -19.82 -0.35 9.44
N GLU A 9 -18.50 -0.25 9.47
CA GLU A 9 -17.80 0.81 8.79
C GLU A 9 -17.14 0.24 7.54
N GLY A 10 -17.75 0.46 6.37
CA GLY A 10 -17.28 -0.11 5.14
C GLY A 10 -15.81 0.15 4.88
N ASP A 11 -15.32 1.33 5.28
CA ASP A 11 -13.93 1.70 5.03
C ASP A 11 -12.95 0.84 5.82
N LEU A 12 -13.38 0.28 6.93
CA LEU A 12 -12.52 -0.58 7.74
C LEU A 12 -12.26 -1.93 7.10
N GLN A 13 -13.02 -2.24 6.05
CA GLN A 13 -12.78 -3.46 5.28
C GLN A 13 -11.79 -3.24 4.15
N LYS A 14 -11.32 -2.03 3.98
CA LYS A 14 -10.30 -1.71 3.00
C LYS A 14 -8.95 -1.59 3.67
N ILE A 15 -7.94 -2.05 2.97
CA ILE A 15 -6.56 -1.85 3.40
C ILE A 15 -5.73 -1.41 2.21
N GLY A 16 -4.84 -0.47 2.45
CA GLY A 16 -3.87 -0.07 1.46
C GLY A 16 -2.66 -0.98 1.51
N LEU A 17 -2.10 -1.25 0.36
CA LEU A 17 -0.87 -2.03 0.26
C LEU A 17 0.15 -1.23 -0.52
N ILE A 18 1.25 -0.92 0.14
CA ILE A 18 2.41 -0.33 -0.54
C ILE A 18 3.29 -1.50 -0.94
N ALA A 19 3.30 -1.80 -2.22
CA ALA A 19 3.89 -3.02 -2.74
C ALA A 19 5.28 -2.75 -3.31
N GLY A 20 6.28 -3.37 -2.71
CA GLY A 20 7.63 -3.37 -3.23
C GLY A 20 7.84 -4.52 -4.19
N SER A 21 9.10 -4.90 -4.37
CA SER A 21 9.48 -5.99 -5.27
C SER A 21 9.33 -7.34 -4.58
N GLY A 22 9.39 -8.40 -5.38
CA GLY A 22 9.33 -9.76 -4.89
C GLY A 22 7.91 -10.28 -4.82
N GLN A 23 7.76 -11.44 -4.20
CA GLN A 23 6.47 -12.13 -4.13
C GLN A 23 5.66 -11.80 -2.89
N PHE A 24 6.27 -11.17 -1.91
CA PHE A 24 5.61 -10.91 -0.64
C PHE A 24 4.33 -10.08 -0.79
N PRO A 25 4.30 -9.05 -1.66
CA PRO A 25 3.04 -8.32 -1.90
C PRO A 25 1.91 -9.21 -2.40
N LEU A 26 2.24 -10.18 -3.26
CA LEU A 26 1.23 -11.12 -3.77
C LEU A 26 0.69 -11.99 -2.65
N LEU A 27 1.56 -12.49 -1.78
CA LEU A 27 1.15 -13.30 -0.64
C LEU A 27 0.30 -12.49 0.32
N PHE A 28 0.69 -11.25 0.57
CA PHE A 28 -0.07 -10.37 1.45
C PHE A 28 -1.48 -10.12 0.88
N ALA A 29 -1.55 -9.77 -0.40
CA ALA A 29 -2.83 -9.49 -1.04
C ALA A 29 -3.74 -10.71 -0.98
N HIS A 30 -3.19 -11.88 -1.27
CA HIS A 30 -3.96 -13.12 -1.21
C HIS A 30 -4.53 -13.36 0.19
N ALA A 31 -3.68 -13.22 1.21
CA ALA A 31 -4.11 -13.43 2.58
C ALA A 31 -5.17 -12.40 3.01
N ALA A 32 -5.00 -11.14 2.59
CA ALA A 32 -5.95 -10.10 2.94
C ALA A 32 -7.33 -10.36 2.31
N VAL A 33 -7.34 -10.76 1.05
CA VAL A 33 -8.59 -11.09 0.36
C VAL A 33 -9.25 -12.29 1.01
N GLN A 34 -8.49 -13.30 1.39
CA GLN A 34 -9.03 -14.45 2.10
C GLN A 34 -9.63 -14.06 3.44
N ALA A 35 -9.11 -13.02 4.06
CA ALA A 35 -9.64 -12.50 5.32
C ALA A 35 -10.84 -11.56 5.13
N GLY A 36 -11.30 -11.40 3.90
CA GLY A 36 -12.46 -10.55 3.61
C GLY A 36 -12.15 -9.08 3.42
N LEU A 37 -10.88 -8.72 3.28
CA LEU A 37 -10.49 -7.35 3.08
C LEU A 37 -10.45 -6.99 1.60
N ARG A 38 -10.72 -5.72 1.32
CA ARG A 38 -10.57 -5.16 -0.01
C ARG A 38 -9.24 -4.43 -0.06
N VAL A 39 -8.41 -4.77 -1.03
CA VAL A 39 -7.05 -4.27 -1.10
C VAL A 39 -6.93 -3.22 -2.20
N VAL A 40 -6.43 -2.05 -1.83
CA VAL A 40 -6.05 -1.01 -2.76
C VAL A 40 -4.52 -0.95 -2.74
N ALA A 41 -3.89 -1.35 -3.84
CA ALA A 41 -2.45 -1.47 -3.88
C ALA A 41 -1.82 -0.36 -4.69
N VAL A 42 -0.69 0.11 -4.21
CA VAL A 42 0.19 1.01 -4.95
C VAL A 42 1.51 0.29 -5.14
N GLY A 43 1.91 0.13 -6.39
CA GLY A 43 3.22 -0.40 -6.72
C GLY A 43 4.08 0.66 -7.39
N PHE A 44 5.31 0.29 -7.71
CA PHE A 44 6.28 1.22 -8.28
C PHE A 44 6.86 0.64 -9.56
N GLN A 45 6.92 1.48 -10.59
CA GLN A 45 7.41 1.08 -11.88
C GLN A 45 8.83 0.52 -11.76
N GLY A 46 9.06 -0.64 -12.35
CA GLY A 46 10.34 -1.29 -12.31
C GLY A 46 10.65 -2.05 -11.02
N GLU A 47 9.78 -1.96 -10.01
CA GLU A 47 10.01 -2.63 -8.73
C GLU A 47 8.95 -3.69 -8.46
N THR A 48 7.69 -3.36 -8.63
CA THR A 48 6.57 -4.19 -8.22
C THR A 48 6.17 -5.16 -9.31
N ASP A 49 5.89 -6.39 -8.92
CA ASP A 49 5.34 -7.39 -9.85
C ASP A 49 3.91 -6.99 -10.19
N THR A 50 3.69 -6.67 -11.46
CA THR A 50 2.38 -6.16 -11.91
C THR A 50 1.29 -7.22 -11.94
N THR A 51 1.63 -8.49 -11.76
CA THR A 51 0.59 -9.51 -11.63
C THR A 51 -0.26 -9.29 -10.38
N LEU A 52 0.24 -8.47 -9.46
CA LEU A 52 -0.51 -8.07 -8.27
C LEU A 52 -1.89 -7.49 -8.63
N GLU A 53 -1.99 -6.85 -9.78
CA GLU A 53 -3.24 -6.26 -10.24
C GLU A 53 -4.39 -7.27 -10.26
N GLN A 54 -4.08 -8.53 -10.51
CA GLN A 54 -5.09 -9.58 -10.60
C GLN A 54 -5.68 -9.97 -9.24
N TYR A 55 -5.03 -9.58 -8.15
CA TYR A 55 -5.38 -10.02 -6.81
C TYR A 55 -5.95 -8.93 -5.92
N VAL A 56 -6.05 -7.71 -6.45
CA VAL A 56 -6.49 -6.57 -5.65
C VAL A 56 -7.66 -5.87 -6.31
N GLU A 57 -8.38 -5.07 -5.53
CA GLU A 57 -9.52 -4.33 -6.05
C GLU A 57 -9.09 -3.17 -6.93
N GLU A 58 -8.05 -2.45 -6.52
CA GLU A 58 -7.47 -1.37 -7.29
C GLU A 58 -5.95 -1.49 -7.26
N PHE A 59 -5.33 -1.19 -8.37
CA PHE A 59 -3.89 -1.20 -8.48
C PHE A 59 -3.42 0.06 -9.18
N HIS A 60 -2.53 0.79 -8.54
CA HIS A 60 -1.96 2.03 -9.07
C HIS A 60 -0.46 1.88 -9.16
N LEU A 61 0.09 2.12 -10.33
CA LEU A 61 1.52 2.01 -10.54
C LEU A 61 2.12 3.41 -10.62
N LEU A 62 2.95 3.73 -9.66
CA LEU A 62 3.58 5.04 -9.54
C LEU A 62 5.08 4.93 -9.80
N LYS A 63 5.71 6.07 -9.96
CA LYS A 63 7.16 6.13 -10.00
C LYS A 63 7.70 6.20 -8.58
N LEU A 64 8.84 5.57 -8.36
CA LEU A 64 9.49 5.63 -7.07
C LEU A 64 9.77 7.09 -6.73
N GLY A 65 9.40 7.51 -5.53
CA GLY A 65 9.58 8.89 -5.10
C GLY A 65 8.33 9.74 -5.13
N GLN A 66 7.26 9.28 -5.75
CA GLN A 66 6.01 10.05 -5.83
C GLN A 66 5.15 9.85 -4.57
N LEU A 67 5.68 10.24 -3.42
CA LEU A 67 4.99 10.01 -2.15
C LEU A 67 3.73 10.83 -1.99
N ASN A 68 3.72 12.05 -2.51
CA ASN A 68 2.50 12.86 -2.45
C ASN A 68 1.37 12.20 -3.24
N ARG A 69 1.73 11.61 -4.35
CA ARG A 69 0.76 10.90 -5.18
C ARG A 69 0.24 9.64 -4.50
N LEU A 70 1.12 8.94 -3.80
CA LEU A 70 0.75 7.80 -3.00
C LEU A 70 -0.28 8.19 -1.94
N ILE A 71 -0.01 9.24 -1.20
CA ILE A 71 -0.91 9.72 -0.16
C ILE A 71 -2.27 10.08 -0.74
N ARG A 72 -2.28 10.81 -1.86
CA ARG A 72 -3.53 11.20 -2.51
C ARG A 72 -4.31 9.99 -3.00
N THR A 73 -3.61 9.01 -3.55
CA THR A 73 -4.24 7.79 -4.05
C THR A 73 -4.98 7.07 -2.94
N PHE A 74 -4.31 6.87 -1.82
CA PHE A 74 -4.94 6.20 -0.69
C PHE A 74 -6.06 7.03 -0.09
N ARG A 75 -5.86 8.34 0.01
CA ARG A 75 -6.89 9.21 0.57
C ARG A 75 -8.16 9.19 -0.30
N LYS A 76 -7.99 9.24 -1.61
CA LYS A 76 -9.10 9.19 -2.55
C LYS A 76 -9.86 7.87 -2.48
N ALA A 77 -9.16 6.80 -2.20
CA ALA A 77 -9.76 5.47 -2.09
C ALA A 77 -10.38 5.21 -0.72
N GLY A 78 -10.30 6.16 0.20
CA GLY A 78 -10.87 5.98 1.54
C GLY A 78 -10.05 5.09 2.44
N ILE A 79 -8.75 5.02 2.21
CA ILE A 79 -7.87 4.14 2.97
C ILE A 79 -7.46 4.82 4.26
N ASN A 80 -7.75 4.16 5.39
CA ASN A 80 -7.38 4.63 6.71
C ASN A 80 -6.13 3.96 7.25
N ARG A 81 -5.78 2.82 6.70
CA ARG A 81 -4.62 2.06 7.16
C ARG A 81 -3.98 1.40 5.97
N ALA A 82 -2.67 1.26 6.04
CA ALA A 82 -1.93 0.64 4.96
C ALA A 82 -0.79 -0.20 5.53
N ALA A 83 -0.43 -1.21 4.79
CA ALA A 83 0.72 -2.05 5.09
C ALA A 83 1.73 -1.93 3.96
N MET A 84 2.97 -2.19 4.30
CA MET A 84 4.04 -2.23 3.32
C MET A 84 4.55 -3.66 3.23
N ALA A 85 4.63 -4.20 2.03
CA ALA A 85 5.13 -5.55 1.81
C ALA A 85 6.09 -5.56 0.63
N GLY A 86 7.11 -6.40 0.72
CA GLY A 86 8.11 -6.50 -0.32
C GLY A 86 9.29 -5.59 -0.06
N ALA A 87 10.27 -5.64 -0.95
CA ALA A 87 11.50 -4.86 -0.82
C ALA A 87 11.38 -3.57 -1.60
N ILE A 88 11.83 -2.49 -1.01
CA ILE A 88 11.92 -1.19 -1.68
C ILE A 88 13.36 -0.75 -1.62
N ASN A 89 13.90 -0.31 -2.75
CA ASN A 89 15.24 0.22 -2.79
C ASN A 89 15.26 1.58 -2.10
N LYS A 90 15.64 1.58 -0.83
CA LYS A 90 15.63 2.80 -0.02
C LYS A 90 16.56 3.86 -0.56
N THR A 91 17.68 3.45 -1.11
CA THR A 91 18.63 4.40 -1.68
C THR A 91 18.01 5.16 -2.85
N ARG A 92 17.36 4.45 -3.75
CA ARG A 92 16.68 5.09 -4.87
C ARG A 92 15.52 5.97 -4.40
N LEU A 93 14.80 5.49 -3.41
CA LEU A 93 13.69 6.23 -2.86
C LEU A 93 14.16 7.56 -2.30
N TYR A 94 15.16 7.53 -1.44
CA TYR A 94 15.65 8.75 -0.79
C TYR A 94 16.40 9.68 -1.75
N ALA A 95 16.97 9.14 -2.79
CA ALA A 95 17.63 9.97 -3.80
C ALA A 95 16.65 10.82 -4.58
N ARG A 96 15.39 10.37 -4.69
CA ARG A 96 14.38 11.08 -5.48
C ARG A 96 13.47 11.95 -4.63
N ILE A 97 13.50 11.79 -3.31
CA ILE A 97 12.61 12.52 -2.41
C ILE A 97 13.42 13.49 -1.62
N ARG A 98 12.98 14.75 -1.62
CA ARG A 98 13.53 15.71 -0.67
C ARG A 98 12.98 15.35 0.71
N PRO A 99 13.73 15.62 1.77
CA PRO A 99 13.22 15.41 3.11
C PRO A 99 11.87 16.09 3.26
N ASP A 100 10.87 15.30 3.52
CA ASP A 100 9.51 15.79 3.70
C ASP A 100 8.97 15.12 4.96
N TRP A 101 8.60 15.94 5.91
CA TRP A 101 8.08 15.45 7.17
C TRP A 101 6.86 14.55 7.00
N ARG A 102 6.04 14.85 6.01
CA ARG A 102 4.85 14.03 5.74
C ARG A 102 5.25 12.64 5.28
N ALA A 103 6.25 12.55 4.43
CA ALA A 103 6.74 11.28 3.93
C ALA A 103 7.34 10.46 5.07
N VAL A 104 8.14 11.10 5.92
CA VAL A 104 8.75 10.42 7.05
C VAL A 104 7.69 9.90 8.01
N LYS A 105 6.68 10.72 8.29
CA LYS A 105 5.58 10.29 9.17
C LYS A 105 4.81 9.13 8.58
N LEU A 106 4.55 9.17 7.28
CA LEU A 106 3.84 8.09 6.62
C LEU A 106 4.62 6.78 6.73
N LEU A 107 5.91 6.82 6.41
CA LEU A 107 6.75 5.64 6.49
C LEU A 107 6.81 5.09 7.91
N ASN A 108 6.91 5.95 8.90
CA ASN A 108 6.94 5.52 10.29
C ASN A 108 5.63 4.87 10.71
N LYS A 109 4.51 5.42 10.27
CA LYS A 109 3.21 4.84 10.59
C LYS A 109 3.01 3.48 9.95
N LEU A 110 3.62 3.25 8.80
CA LEU A 110 3.43 2.02 8.04
C LEU A 110 4.45 0.95 8.38
N ARG A 111 5.30 1.19 9.34
CA ARG A 111 6.39 0.28 9.71
C ARG A 111 6.00 -0.78 10.72
N HIS A 112 4.81 -1.05 10.92
CA HIS A 112 4.42 -2.07 11.89
C HIS A 112 4.20 -3.41 11.24
#